data_37871d78a1f9cfd3d29f6f793962a728
#
_entry.id   37871d78a1f9cfd3d29f6f793962a728
#
_cell.length_a   1.000
_cell.length_b   1.000
_cell.length_c   1.000
_cell.angle_alpha   90.00
_cell.angle_beta   90.00
_cell.angle_gamma   90.00
#
_symmetry.space_group_name_H-M   'P 1'
#
loop_
_entity.id
_entity.type
_entity.pdbx_description
1 polymer ?
#
loop_
_entity_poly.entity_id
_entity_poly.type
_entity_poly.pdbx_seq_one_letter_code
_entity_poly.pdbx_strand_id
1 'polypeptide(L)'
;VLQLSFVNFKRGSYILIEGKSDTDRFYIIQSGQVQIAKQKEVVAEEEGNLLGPGDFLGVIACMAHHSQIETAVAVSDVVLIAVHYAQFPELIEKNTPIAMKIIYSFSRKMRYLDEALTRITLKRNIETDISHLFTIGEYYLRMSKFELALYAYYHYLKEKPNGQFAETARKRFMAIKSTGVKAPIEMLEPDTKQMVRVYHGESMIFCECQSGTELYIIQKGRVKISKIVDNSEVLLAVLREGDMFGEMALLENKPRSATAITAAEECQLLAVNRQNFNQMVTTQPQLIARLTTTLADRIWAMYKQLANTLIPVPIEKMYDMLSIQLEKMRIQPGAGKQHTFLFGPAELAKMCSIPKEQVAQAIAEFLMTPIVRSTDDSIIITDTLELSKQTAYFKKMQEIEQARKQSRANEPTYRGKPVW
;
A
#
# COMPACT_ATOMS: atom_id res chain seq x y z
N VAL A 1 10.51 -22.65 23.74
CA VAL A 1 11.76 -22.71 22.95
C VAL A 1 11.37 -22.60 21.50
N LEU A 2 11.90 -21.59 20.78
CA LEU A 2 11.64 -21.39 19.35
C LEU A 2 12.10 -22.65 18.60
N GLN A 3 11.16 -23.53 18.27
CA GLN A 3 11.45 -24.72 17.46
C GLN A 3 11.37 -24.32 16.00
N LEU A 4 12.51 -23.99 15.40
CA LEU A 4 12.63 -23.73 13.98
C LEU A 4 12.76 -25.06 13.24
N SER A 5 11.96 -25.27 12.22
CA SER A 5 12.05 -26.45 11.34
C SER A 5 12.85 -26.10 10.08
N PHE A 6 13.76 -27.01 9.71
CA PHE A 6 14.51 -26.86 8.46
C PHE A 6 13.80 -27.64 7.35
N VAL A 7 13.67 -27.01 6.20
CA VAL A 7 13.05 -27.63 5.01
C VAL A 7 14.02 -27.51 3.84
N ASN A 8 14.23 -28.64 3.15
CA ASN A 8 15.14 -28.72 2.02
C ASN A 8 14.37 -28.79 0.71
N PHE A 9 14.79 -27.98 -0.27
CA PHE A 9 14.26 -28.00 -1.62
C PHE A 9 15.37 -28.26 -2.62
N LYS A 10 15.12 -29.10 -3.60
CA LYS A 10 16.04 -29.34 -4.71
C LYS A 10 15.90 -28.22 -5.74
N ARG A 11 16.97 -27.98 -6.50
CA ARG A 11 16.94 -27.09 -7.66
C ARG A 11 15.73 -27.38 -8.55
N GLY A 12 15.00 -26.33 -8.97
CA GLY A 12 13.80 -26.40 -9.80
C GLY A 12 12.50 -26.62 -9.02
N SER A 13 12.55 -26.82 -7.68
CA SER A 13 11.35 -26.96 -6.86
C SER A 13 10.63 -25.63 -6.69
N TYR A 14 9.30 -25.65 -6.77
CA TYR A 14 8.44 -24.55 -6.36
C TYR A 14 8.32 -24.54 -4.84
N ILE A 15 8.70 -23.43 -4.20
CA ILE A 15 8.65 -23.22 -2.75
C ILE A 15 7.33 -22.55 -2.39
N LEU A 16 6.98 -21.50 -3.12
CA LEU A 16 5.73 -20.75 -3.03
C LEU A 16 5.11 -20.62 -4.41
N ILE A 17 3.78 -20.56 -4.47
CA ILE A 17 3.03 -20.38 -5.73
C ILE A 17 2.04 -19.22 -5.53
N GLU A 18 2.11 -18.20 -6.38
CA GLU A 18 1.22 -17.07 -6.37
C GLU A 18 -0.25 -17.51 -6.42
N GLY A 19 -1.10 -16.86 -5.60
CA GLY A 19 -2.52 -17.17 -5.47
C GLY A 19 -2.86 -18.33 -4.54
N LYS A 20 -1.90 -19.12 -4.06
CA LYS A 20 -2.14 -20.18 -3.08
C LYS A 20 -2.34 -19.61 -1.68
N SER A 21 -3.25 -20.23 -0.92
CA SER A 21 -3.65 -19.79 0.44
C SER A 21 -2.96 -20.58 1.57
N ASP A 22 -1.94 -21.39 1.26
CA ASP A 22 -1.11 -22.05 2.26
C ASP A 22 -0.09 -21.04 2.80
N THR A 23 -0.48 -20.29 3.82
CA THR A 23 0.24 -19.11 4.32
C THR A 23 0.41 -19.11 5.84
N ASP A 24 0.42 -20.30 6.46
CA ASP A 24 0.60 -20.42 7.92
C ASP A 24 2.05 -20.16 8.37
N ARG A 25 2.99 -20.16 7.42
CA ARG A 25 4.42 -19.95 7.67
C ARG A 25 5.10 -19.12 6.58
N PHE A 26 6.20 -18.53 6.95
CA PHE A 26 7.16 -17.91 6.03
C PHE A 26 8.52 -18.58 6.17
N TYR A 27 9.43 -18.26 5.28
CA TYR A 27 10.74 -18.91 5.24
C TYR A 27 11.87 -17.89 5.25
N ILE A 28 12.98 -18.25 5.92
CA ILE A 28 14.26 -17.55 5.89
C ILE A 28 15.24 -18.44 5.13
N ILE A 29 15.93 -17.91 4.12
CA ILE A 29 16.94 -18.67 3.37
C ILE A 29 18.17 -18.84 4.25
N GLN A 30 18.52 -20.09 4.58
CA GLN A 30 19.75 -20.40 5.27
C GLN A 30 20.90 -20.59 4.29
N SER A 31 20.66 -21.30 3.19
CA SER A 31 21.63 -21.53 2.11
C SER A 31 20.95 -21.75 0.77
N GLY A 32 21.69 -21.51 -0.31
CA GLY A 32 21.18 -21.61 -1.68
C GLY A 32 20.59 -20.29 -2.20
N GLN A 33 19.97 -20.37 -3.38
CA GLN A 33 19.38 -19.21 -4.08
C GLN A 33 17.97 -19.52 -4.55
N VAL A 34 17.09 -18.53 -4.48
CA VAL A 34 15.67 -18.62 -4.86
C VAL A 34 15.34 -17.49 -5.83
N GLN A 35 14.74 -17.83 -6.95
CA GLN A 35 14.21 -16.88 -7.92
C GLN A 35 12.77 -16.56 -7.56
N ILE A 36 12.46 -15.27 -7.44
CA ILE A 36 11.08 -14.78 -7.32
C ILE A 36 10.55 -14.47 -8.72
N ALA A 37 9.36 -14.97 -9.00
CA ALA A 37 8.59 -14.64 -10.20
C ALA A 37 7.20 -14.15 -9.77
N LYS A 38 6.67 -13.19 -10.50
CA LYS A 38 5.31 -12.66 -10.35
C LYS A 38 4.60 -12.79 -11.69
N GLN A 39 3.32 -13.18 -11.67
CA GLN A 39 2.52 -13.30 -12.90
C GLN A 39 2.44 -11.98 -13.67
N LYS A 40 2.45 -10.85 -12.94
CA LYS A 40 2.52 -9.51 -13.53
C LYS A 40 3.69 -8.77 -12.89
N GLU A 41 4.75 -8.58 -13.65
CA GLU A 41 5.77 -7.60 -13.29
C GLU A 41 5.16 -6.20 -13.43
N VAL A 42 4.75 -5.67 -12.31
CA VAL A 42 4.05 -4.39 -12.26
C VAL A 42 5.02 -3.23 -12.47
N VAL A 43 6.24 -3.36 -11.96
CA VAL A 43 7.38 -2.44 -12.14
C VAL A 43 8.64 -3.24 -11.78
N ALA A 44 9.76 -3.00 -12.44
CA ALA A 44 11.04 -3.59 -12.08
C ALA A 44 11.39 -3.22 -10.62
N GLU A 45 11.44 -4.19 -9.72
CA GLU A 45 11.88 -3.96 -8.34
C GLU A 45 13.36 -3.63 -8.34
N GLU A 46 13.78 -2.63 -7.52
CA GLU A 46 15.19 -2.27 -7.35
C GLU A 46 16.00 -3.43 -6.71
N GLU A 47 15.34 -4.30 -5.94
CA GLU A 47 15.93 -5.53 -5.40
C GLU A 47 15.73 -6.63 -6.45
N GLY A 48 16.84 -7.15 -6.98
CA GLY A 48 16.82 -8.21 -8.00
C GLY A 48 15.94 -9.39 -7.56
N ASN A 49 15.28 -10.03 -8.53
CA ASN A 49 14.39 -11.18 -8.29
C ASN A 49 15.12 -12.45 -7.77
N LEU A 50 16.41 -12.38 -7.48
CA LEU A 50 17.23 -13.49 -6.96
C LEU A 50 17.55 -13.25 -5.49
N LEU A 51 17.00 -14.10 -4.62
CA LEU A 51 17.19 -14.05 -3.18
C LEU A 51 18.23 -15.07 -2.72
N GLY A 52 18.97 -14.73 -1.65
CA GLY A 52 20.05 -15.52 -1.09
C GLY A 52 19.97 -15.67 0.44
N PRO A 53 21.03 -16.21 1.08
CA PRO A 53 21.04 -16.44 2.52
C PRO A 53 20.74 -15.17 3.34
N GLY A 54 19.79 -15.30 4.28
CA GLY A 54 19.31 -14.21 5.12
C GLY A 54 18.16 -13.39 4.54
N ASP A 55 17.69 -13.71 3.34
CA ASP A 55 16.46 -13.14 2.76
C ASP A 55 15.22 -13.96 3.13
N PHE A 56 14.03 -13.39 2.89
CA PHE A 56 12.75 -13.91 3.34
C PHE A 56 11.82 -14.25 2.18
N LEU A 57 11.02 -15.31 2.35
CA LEU A 57 10.01 -15.75 1.39
C LEU A 57 8.64 -15.83 2.07
N GLY A 58 7.60 -15.29 1.42
CA GLY A 58 6.21 -15.44 1.83
C GLY A 58 5.82 -14.69 3.12
N VAL A 59 6.66 -13.78 3.64
CA VAL A 59 6.40 -13.09 4.92
C VAL A 59 5.12 -12.27 4.86
N ILE A 60 4.88 -11.54 3.75
CA ILE A 60 3.70 -10.68 3.59
C ILE A 60 2.42 -11.51 3.64
N ALA A 61 2.32 -12.56 2.83
CA ALA A 61 1.17 -13.44 2.77
C ALA A 61 0.92 -14.15 4.12
N CYS A 62 1.98 -14.61 4.77
CA CYS A 62 1.93 -15.27 6.07
C CYS A 62 1.42 -14.33 7.16
N MET A 63 1.99 -13.13 7.30
CA MET A 63 1.59 -12.17 8.31
C MET A 63 0.19 -11.59 8.07
N ALA A 64 -0.18 -11.37 6.81
CA ALA A 64 -1.50 -10.88 6.42
C ALA A 64 -2.58 -11.97 6.43
N HIS A 65 -2.23 -13.26 6.48
CA HIS A 65 -3.15 -14.39 6.31
C HIS A 65 -3.96 -14.33 5.01
N HIS A 66 -3.31 -13.93 3.92
CA HIS A 66 -3.87 -13.84 2.58
C HIS A 66 -3.12 -14.75 1.61
N SER A 67 -3.62 -14.85 0.37
CA SER A 67 -2.95 -15.61 -0.69
C SER A 67 -1.53 -15.11 -0.98
N GLN A 68 -0.65 -16.02 -1.44
CA GLN A 68 0.70 -15.68 -1.87
C GLN A 68 0.65 -14.67 -3.03
N ILE A 69 1.50 -13.64 -2.95
CA ILE A 69 1.60 -12.58 -3.96
C ILE A 69 2.77 -12.80 -4.93
N GLU A 70 3.52 -13.87 -4.75
CA GLU A 70 4.70 -14.19 -5.55
C GLU A 70 4.90 -15.70 -5.64
N THR A 71 5.55 -16.14 -6.72
CA THR A 71 6.03 -17.52 -6.91
C THR A 71 7.51 -17.56 -6.61
N ALA A 72 7.97 -18.51 -5.78
CA ALA A 72 9.37 -18.70 -5.42
C ALA A 72 9.85 -20.06 -5.92
N VAL A 73 10.94 -20.07 -6.69
CA VAL A 73 11.54 -21.28 -7.30
C VAL A 73 13.00 -21.40 -6.89
N ALA A 74 13.39 -22.57 -6.41
CA ALA A 74 14.77 -22.88 -6.06
C ALA A 74 15.65 -22.95 -7.32
N VAL A 75 16.67 -22.07 -7.44
CA VAL A 75 17.62 -22.09 -8.57
C VAL A 75 18.90 -22.87 -8.25
N SER A 76 19.09 -23.21 -6.99
CA SER A 76 20.08 -24.18 -6.48
C SER A 76 19.41 -25.12 -5.47
N ASP A 77 20.11 -26.07 -4.89
CA ASP A 77 19.65 -26.75 -3.68
C ASP A 77 19.54 -25.71 -2.55
N VAL A 78 18.43 -25.68 -1.83
CA VAL A 78 18.10 -24.64 -0.84
C VAL A 78 17.75 -25.27 0.50
N VAL A 79 18.27 -24.68 1.57
CA VAL A 79 17.87 -24.97 2.95
C VAL A 79 17.13 -23.74 3.48
N LEU A 80 15.91 -23.94 3.93
CA LEU A 80 15.03 -22.89 4.47
C LEU A 80 14.75 -23.16 5.95
N ILE A 81 14.68 -22.09 6.72
CA ILE A 81 14.14 -22.08 8.08
C ILE A 81 12.67 -21.68 7.97
N ALA A 82 11.77 -22.60 8.33
CA ALA A 82 10.33 -22.33 8.33
C ALA A 82 9.93 -21.73 9.69
N VAL A 83 9.22 -20.60 9.65
CA VAL A 83 8.73 -19.87 10.81
C VAL A 83 7.21 -19.77 10.70
N HIS A 84 6.49 -20.37 11.65
CA HIS A 84 5.04 -20.23 11.72
C HIS A 84 4.66 -18.82 12.20
N TYR A 85 3.56 -18.25 11.70
CA TYR A 85 3.16 -16.89 12.05
C TYR A 85 3.04 -16.65 13.56
N ALA A 86 2.56 -17.65 14.32
CA ALA A 86 2.42 -17.56 15.78
C ALA A 86 3.79 -17.51 16.51
N GLN A 87 4.89 -17.89 15.84
CA GLN A 87 6.24 -17.83 16.38
C GLN A 87 6.90 -16.47 16.14
N PHE A 88 6.28 -15.58 15.36
CA PHE A 88 6.87 -14.30 15.01
C PHE A 88 7.16 -13.41 16.22
N PRO A 89 6.28 -13.27 17.24
CA PRO A 89 6.61 -12.55 18.48
C PRO A 89 7.84 -13.10 19.20
N GLU A 90 7.99 -14.42 19.27
CA GLU A 90 9.16 -15.06 19.88
C GLU A 90 10.43 -14.83 19.01
N LEU A 91 10.29 -14.79 17.68
CA LEU A 91 11.39 -14.43 16.78
C LEU A 91 11.85 -12.98 17.02
N ILE A 92 10.91 -12.03 17.22
CA ILE A 92 11.23 -10.64 17.56
C ILE A 92 12.03 -10.58 18.85
N GLU A 93 11.58 -11.27 19.88
CA GLU A 93 12.21 -11.29 21.21
C GLU A 93 13.62 -11.88 21.17
N LYS A 94 13.78 -13.02 20.48
CA LYS A 94 15.06 -13.77 20.45
C LYS A 94 16.03 -13.29 19.37
N ASN A 95 15.52 -12.67 18.31
CA ASN A 95 16.35 -12.21 17.19
C ASN A 95 15.82 -10.88 16.62
N THR A 96 15.86 -9.83 17.43
CA THR A 96 15.48 -8.47 17.05
C THR A 96 16.07 -8.00 15.70
N PRO A 97 17.35 -8.28 15.35
CA PRO A 97 17.89 -7.88 14.05
C PRO A 97 17.13 -8.45 12.84
N ILE A 98 16.74 -9.73 12.91
CA ILE A 98 15.94 -10.36 11.83
C ILE A 98 14.56 -9.70 11.74
N ALA A 99 13.89 -9.50 12.88
CA ALA A 99 12.59 -8.83 12.91
C ALA A 99 12.66 -7.41 12.33
N MET A 100 13.68 -6.65 12.71
CA MET A 100 13.90 -5.31 12.16
C MET A 100 14.17 -5.34 10.66
N LYS A 101 14.92 -6.33 10.14
CA LYS A 101 15.11 -6.50 8.69
C LYS A 101 13.78 -6.69 7.96
N ILE A 102 12.85 -7.49 8.51
CA ILE A 102 11.49 -7.67 7.96
C ILE A 102 10.72 -6.35 7.96
N ILE A 103 10.70 -5.63 9.07
CA ILE A 103 9.97 -4.36 9.19
C ILE A 103 10.52 -3.30 8.22
N TYR A 104 11.84 -3.19 8.09
CA TYR A 104 12.46 -2.29 7.11
C TYR A 104 12.15 -2.70 5.66
N SER A 105 12.13 -3.99 5.35
CA SER A 105 11.76 -4.46 4.01
C SER A 105 10.30 -4.13 3.69
N PHE A 106 9.39 -4.22 4.68
CA PHE A 106 7.99 -3.83 4.52
C PHE A 106 7.84 -2.33 4.25
N SER A 107 8.56 -1.49 4.98
CA SER A 107 8.54 -0.04 4.76
C SER A 107 8.98 0.32 3.34
N ARG A 108 10.10 -0.23 2.86
CA ARG A 108 10.57 -0.02 1.48
C ARG A 108 9.57 -0.50 0.44
N LYS A 109 9.00 -1.70 0.65
CA LYS A 109 8.01 -2.27 -0.28
C LYS A 109 6.73 -1.45 -0.33
N MET A 110 6.26 -0.93 0.82
CA MET A 110 5.12 0.00 0.86
C MET A 110 5.38 1.28 0.07
N ARG A 111 6.53 1.91 0.28
CA ARG A 111 6.90 3.13 -0.46
C ARG A 111 6.93 2.86 -1.97
N TYR A 112 7.58 1.80 -2.38
CA TYR A 112 7.67 1.40 -3.77
C TYR A 112 6.28 1.19 -4.41
N LEU A 113 5.39 0.47 -3.72
CA LEU A 113 4.02 0.23 -4.20
C LEU A 113 3.19 1.52 -4.23
N ASP A 114 3.33 2.39 -3.22
CA ASP A 114 2.68 3.70 -3.18
C ASP A 114 3.11 4.59 -4.35
N GLU A 115 4.41 4.63 -4.64
CA GLU A 115 4.96 5.34 -5.79
C GLU A 115 4.48 4.75 -7.11
N ALA A 116 4.48 3.43 -7.26
CA ALA A 116 4.01 2.76 -8.46
C ALA A 116 2.52 3.00 -8.72
N LEU A 117 1.68 2.85 -7.67
CA LEU A 117 0.25 3.17 -7.75
C LEU A 117 0.03 4.63 -8.15
N THR A 118 0.75 5.56 -7.53
CA THR A 118 0.65 6.99 -7.84
C THR A 118 0.99 7.27 -9.30
N ARG A 119 2.10 6.70 -9.82
CA ARG A 119 2.51 6.88 -11.24
C ARG A 119 1.47 6.35 -12.22
N ILE A 120 0.91 5.16 -11.95
CA ILE A 120 -0.04 4.51 -12.86
C ILE A 120 -1.41 5.19 -12.82
N THR A 121 -1.94 5.48 -11.61
CA THR A 121 -3.27 6.05 -11.45
C THR A 121 -3.32 7.52 -11.83
N LEU A 122 -2.24 8.27 -11.57
CA LEU A 122 -2.19 9.71 -11.78
C LEU A 122 -1.38 10.11 -13.03
N LYS A 123 -0.78 9.14 -13.73
CA LYS A 123 0.02 9.35 -14.97
C LYS A 123 1.11 10.42 -14.84
N ARG A 124 1.70 10.59 -13.64
CA ARG A 124 2.73 11.60 -13.34
C ARG A 124 3.90 11.05 -12.53
N ASN A 125 5.03 11.72 -12.68
CA ASN A 125 6.17 11.54 -11.80
C ASN A 125 5.83 12.17 -10.42
N ILE A 126 6.21 11.48 -9.35
CA ILE A 126 6.03 11.93 -7.99
C ILE A 126 6.97 13.12 -7.77
N GLU A 127 6.40 14.26 -7.40
CA GLU A 127 7.19 15.39 -6.91
C GLU A 127 7.70 15.03 -5.50
N THR A 128 8.98 14.75 -5.38
CA THR A 128 9.65 14.51 -4.09
C THR A 128 10.30 15.79 -3.54
N ASP A 129 10.11 16.92 -4.23
CA ASP A 129 10.69 18.20 -3.82
C ASP A 129 9.86 18.85 -2.69
N ILE A 130 10.55 19.39 -1.70
CA ILE A 130 9.99 20.20 -0.61
C ILE A 130 9.13 21.38 -1.13
N SER A 131 9.36 21.84 -2.37
CA SER A 131 8.52 22.86 -3.03
C SER A 131 7.05 22.42 -3.16
N HIS A 132 6.76 21.13 -3.10
CA HIS A 132 5.41 20.60 -3.08
C HIS A 132 4.61 21.02 -1.84
N LEU A 133 5.27 21.26 -0.70
CA LEU A 133 4.64 21.84 0.49
C LEU A 133 3.96 23.19 0.19
N PHE A 134 4.58 24.03 -0.65
CA PHE A 134 3.95 25.27 -1.10
C PHE A 134 2.70 24.99 -1.95
N THR A 135 2.76 24.04 -2.86
CA THR A 135 1.60 23.62 -3.69
C THR A 135 0.44 23.11 -2.83
N ILE A 136 0.73 22.31 -1.79
CA ILE A 136 -0.27 21.85 -0.81
C ILE A 136 -0.89 23.04 -0.08
N GLY A 137 -0.09 24.03 0.34
CA GLY A 137 -0.56 25.27 0.95
C GLY A 137 -1.51 26.06 0.05
N GLU A 138 -1.18 26.24 -1.23
CA GLU A 138 -2.02 26.90 -2.23
C GLU A 138 -3.32 26.13 -2.48
N TYR A 139 -3.29 24.78 -2.46
CA TYR A 139 -4.49 23.96 -2.56
C TYR A 139 -5.45 24.20 -1.39
N TYR A 140 -4.98 24.08 -0.15
CA TYR A 140 -5.84 24.26 1.03
C TYR A 140 -6.29 25.71 1.19
N LEU A 141 -5.48 26.70 0.78
CA LEU A 141 -5.90 28.09 0.75
C LEU A 141 -7.11 28.30 -0.19
N ARG A 142 -7.07 27.74 -1.40
CA ARG A 142 -8.20 27.81 -2.35
C ARG A 142 -9.46 27.08 -1.84
N MET A 143 -9.28 26.02 -1.06
CA MET A 143 -10.36 25.32 -0.40
C MET A 143 -10.88 26.00 0.88
N SER A 144 -10.35 27.21 1.21
CA SER A 144 -10.65 27.96 2.44
C SER A 144 -10.33 27.21 3.73
N LYS A 145 -9.44 26.20 3.66
CA LYS A 145 -8.93 25.43 4.80
C LYS A 145 -7.67 26.09 5.34
N PHE A 146 -7.86 27.23 6.00
CA PHE A 146 -6.76 28.15 6.37
C PHE A 146 -5.76 27.54 7.34
N GLU A 147 -6.19 26.73 8.31
CA GLU A 147 -5.28 26.06 9.26
C GLU A 147 -4.36 25.07 8.58
N LEU A 148 -4.90 24.26 7.64
CA LEU A 148 -4.12 23.30 6.86
C LEU A 148 -3.13 24.03 5.92
N ALA A 149 -3.56 25.16 5.32
CA ALA A 149 -2.69 26.00 4.51
C ALA A 149 -1.54 26.62 5.32
N LEU A 150 -1.84 27.13 6.53
CA LEU A 150 -0.82 27.66 7.45
C LEU A 150 0.24 26.62 7.81
N TYR A 151 -0.20 25.39 8.11
CA TYR A 151 0.71 24.29 8.42
C TYR A 151 1.68 24.03 7.26
N ALA A 152 1.16 23.89 6.03
CA ALA A 152 1.96 23.63 4.86
C ALA A 152 2.97 24.75 4.54
N TYR A 153 2.53 26.03 4.59
CA TYR A 153 3.43 27.17 4.39
C TYR A 153 4.50 27.28 5.49
N TYR A 154 4.12 27.01 6.74
CA TYR A 154 5.09 27.02 7.85
C TYR A 154 6.22 26.04 7.61
N HIS A 155 5.88 24.78 7.30
CA HIS A 155 6.88 23.73 7.07
C HIS A 155 7.69 23.97 5.80
N TYR A 156 7.08 24.52 4.73
CA TYR A 156 7.83 24.97 3.57
C TYR A 156 8.89 26.01 3.93
N LEU A 157 8.49 27.06 4.68
CA LEU A 157 9.40 28.13 5.09
C LEU A 157 10.48 27.66 6.06
N LYS A 158 10.17 26.70 6.93
CA LYS A 158 11.12 26.08 7.85
C LYS A 158 12.20 25.29 7.11
N GLU A 159 11.83 24.49 6.11
CA GLU A 159 12.75 23.63 5.38
C GLU A 159 13.46 24.35 4.22
N LYS A 160 12.79 25.30 3.55
CA LYS A 160 13.34 26.11 2.45
C LYS A 160 13.12 27.63 2.68
N PRO A 161 13.77 28.26 3.66
CA PRO A 161 13.56 29.66 4.00
C PRO A 161 13.90 30.65 2.88
N ASN A 162 14.75 30.25 1.94
CA ASN A 162 15.19 31.03 0.77
C ASN A 162 14.78 30.33 -0.56
N GLY A 163 13.79 29.45 -0.51
CA GLY A 163 13.31 28.75 -1.72
C GLY A 163 12.55 29.68 -2.66
N GLN A 164 12.33 29.21 -3.90
CA GLN A 164 11.67 29.96 -4.97
C GLN A 164 10.34 30.60 -4.55
N PHE A 165 9.56 29.95 -3.70
CA PHE A 165 8.24 30.41 -3.26
C PHE A 165 8.25 31.04 -1.85
N ALA A 166 9.45 31.22 -1.22
CA ALA A 166 9.54 31.64 0.18
C ALA A 166 8.89 33.00 0.46
N GLU A 167 9.06 33.96 -0.43
CA GLU A 167 8.44 35.31 -0.27
C GLU A 167 6.91 35.20 -0.40
N THR A 168 6.42 34.49 -1.38
CA THR A 168 4.98 34.28 -1.57
C THR A 168 4.37 33.52 -0.38
N ALA A 169 5.03 32.48 0.09
CA ALA A 169 4.60 31.72 1.27
C ALA A 169 4.53 32.58 2.52
N ARG A 170 5.52 33.49 2.75
CA ARG A 170 5.49 34.46 3.87
C ARG A 170 4.30 35.39 3.76
N LYS A 171 4.04 35.96 2.57
CA LYS A 171 2.88 36.83 2.33
C LYS A 171 1.55 36.09 2.60
N ARG A 172 1.39 34.88 2.10
CA ARG A 172 0.21 34.04 2.34
C ARG A 172 0.02 33.71 3.82
N PHE A 173 1.09 33.25 4.46
CA PHE A 173 1.10 32.91 5.89
C PHE A 173 0.68 34.10 6.76
N MET A 174 1.24 35.28 6.51
CA MET A 174 0.90 36.52 7.25
C MET A 174 -0.53 37.00 6.97
N ALA A 175 -0.99 36.88 5.71
CA ALA A 175 -2.36 37.24 5.34
C ALA A 175 -3.38 36.34 6.08
N ILE A 176 -3.15 35.04 6.14
CA ILE A 176 -4.03 34.13 6.89
C ILE A 176 -3.98 34.43 8.39
N LYS A 177 -2.80 34.67 8.98
CA LYS A 177 -2.69 35.05 10.39
C LYS A 177 -3.43 36.35 10.73
N SER A 178 -3.46 37.33 9.83
CA SER A 178 -4.18 38.59 10.05
C SER A 178 -5.71 38.41 10.09
N THR A 179 -6.27 37.28 9.57
CA THR A 179 -7.71 36.96 9.66
C THR A 179 -8.14 36.44 11.03
N GLY A 180 -7.20 36.26 11.97
CA GLY A 180 -7.50 35.75 13.32
C GLY A 180 -7.52 34.24 13.41
N VAL A 181 -7.18 33.50 12.32
CA VAL A 181 -7.01 32.05 12.33
C VAL A 181 -5.88 31.67 13.28
N LYS A 182 -6.23 30.93 14.33
CA LYS A 182 -5.28 30.46 15.33
C LYS A 182 -4.80 29.05 14.91
N ALA A 183 -3.61 28.95 14.35
CA ALA A 183 -2.89 27.69 14.38
C ALA A 183 -2.07 27.69 15.69
N PRO A 184 -2.40 26.85 16.67
CA PRO A 184 -1.59 26.71 17.87
C PRO A 184 -0.16 26.33 17.48
N ILE A 185 0.84 26.95 18.13
CA ILE A 185 2.26 26.61 17.88
C ILE A 185 2.49 25.11 18.08
N GLU A 186 1.76 24.49 18.99
CA GLU A 186 1.75 23.04 19.26
C GLU A 186 1.31 22.18 18.07
N MET A 187 0.51 22.71 17.16
CA MET A 187 0.19 22.02 15.89
C MET A 187 1.31 22.16 14.87
N LEU A 188 1.99 23.31 14.85
CA LEU A 188 3.09 23.59 13.92
C LEU A 188 4.39 22.91 14.38
N GLU A 189 4.64 22.88 15.68
CA GLU A 189 5.80 22.25 16.31
C GLU A 189 5.37 21.48 17.56
N PRO A 190 4.89 20.24 17.38
CA PRO A 190 4.50 19.43 18.52
C PRO A 190 5.70 19.13 19.42
N ASP A 191 5.48 19.19 20.74
CA ASP A 191 6.52 18.81 21.71
C ASP A 191 6.90 17.35 21.53
N THR A 192 8.14 17.11 21.12
CA THR A 192 8.68 15.75 20.88
C THR A 192 8.83 14.93 22.16
N LYS A 193 8.75 15.56 23.34
CA LYS A 193 8.73 14.86 24.63
C LYS A 193 7.37 14.30 24.97
N GLN A 194 6.30 14.88 24.41
CA GLN A 194 4.94 14.41 24.62
C GLN A 194 4.62 13.24 23.67
N MET A 195 4.57 12.02 24.24
CA MET A 195 4.28 10.82 23.46
C MET A 195 2.82 10.76 23.03
N VAL A 196 1.88 11.15 23.89
CA VAL A 196 0.44 11.16 23.56
C VAL A 196 0.03 12.57 23.16
N ARG A 197 -0.50 12.69 21.93
CA ARG A 197 -0.94 13.97 21.37
C ARG A 197 -2.42 13.91 21.03
N VAL A 198 -3.15 14.95 21.39
CA VAL A 198 -4.58 15.09 21.11
C VAL A 198 -4.76 16.18 20.05
N TYR A 199 -5.48 15.83 19.01
CA TYR A 199 -5.85 16.73 17.92
C TYR A 199 -7.37 16.89 17.90
N HIS A 200 -7.84 18.09 17.55
CA HIS A 200 -9.25 18.41 17.49
C HIS A 200 -9.64 18.83 16.06
N GLY A 201 -10.81 18.38 15.62
CA GLY A 201 -11.32 18.70 14.30
C GLY A 201 -10.43 18.21 13.16
N GLU A 202 -10.49 18.88 12.02
CA GLU A 202 -9.68 18.59 10.85
C GLU A 202 -8.29 19.22 10.98
N SER A 203 -7.37 18.53 11.69
CA SER A 203 -6.01 19.01 11.97
C SER A 203 -4.97 18.25 11.16
N MET A 204 -3.98 18.96 10.62
CA MET A 204 -2.85 18.35 9.92
C MET A 204 -1.83 17.79 10.91
N ILE A 205 -1.50 16.51 10.77
CA ILE A 205 -0.48 15.84 11.59
C ILE A 205 0.88 15.99 10.92
N PHE A 206 0.92 15.79 9.60
CA PHE A 206 2.08 16.08 8.75
C PHE A 206 1.67 16.20 7.28
N CYS A 207 2.51 16.87 6.48
CA CYS A 207 2.37 17.01 5.04
C CYS A 207 3.23 16.01 4.26
N GLU A 208 2.79 15.65 3.06
CA GLU A 208 3.64 15.04 2.04
C GLU A 208 4.89 15.88 1.77
N CYS A 209 6.02 15.24 1.52
CA CYS A 209 7.35 15.84 1.34
C CYS A 209 7.96 16.50 2.59
N GLN A 210 7.26 16.58 3.72
CA GLN A 210 7.82 17.06 4.99
C GLN A 210 8.80 16.03 5.57
N SER A 211 9.89 16.50 6.17
CA SER A 211 10.79 15.66 6.96
C SER A 211 10.07 15.03 8.16
N GLY A 212 10.32 13.75 8.45
CA GLY A 212 9.59 13.06 9.51
C GLY A 212 10.49 12.14 10.34
N THR A 213 10.47 12.32 11.66
CA THR A 213 11.27 11.56 12.64
C THR A 213 10.43 10.70 13.57
N GLU A 214 9.12 10.68 13.38
CA GLU A 214 8.17 9.95 14.22
C GLU A 214 7.19 9.14 13.36
N LEU A 215 6.75 8.03 13.89
CA LEU A 215 5.53 7.32 13.47
C LEU A 215 4.43 7.56 14.51
N TYR A 216 3.20 7.24 14.13
CA TYR A 216 2.03 7.43 14.98
C TYR A 216 1.19 6.16 15.03
N ILE A 217 0.63 5.87 16.22
CA ILE A 217 -0.37 4.81 16.44
C ILE A 217 -1.65 5.51 16.90
N ILE A 218 -2.76 5.23 16.22
CA ILE A 218 -4.06 5.81 16.56
C ILE A 218 -4.60 5.13 17.81
N GLN A 219 -4.73 5.88 18.91
CA GLN A 219 -5.34 5.40 20.14
C GLN A 219 -6.85 5.66 20.18
N LYS A 220 -7.29 6.77 19.54
CA LYS A 220 -8.70 7.14 19.41
C LYS A 220 -8.92 7.96 18.16
N GLY A 221 -10.06 7.75 17.49
CA GLY A 221 -10.46 8.55 16.33
C GLY A 221 -10.05 7.96 14.99
N ARG A 222 -9.91 8.81 13.98
CA ARG A 222 -9.59 8.42 12.60
C ARG A 222 -8.64 9.40 11.95
N VAL A 223 -7.80 8.92 11.04
CA VAL A 223 -6.84 9.72 10.27
C VAL A 223 -7.02 9.46 8.79
N LYS A 224 -7.19 10.50 8.01
CA LYS A 224 -7.23 10.50 6.55
C LYS A 224 -5.80 10.61 6.02
N ILE A 225 -5.41 9.70 5.14
CA ILE A 225 -4.16 9.74 4.39
C ILE A 225 -4.48 10.12 2.96
N SER A 226 -3.87 11.21 2.45
CA SER A 226 -4.16 11.73 1.12
C SER A 226 -2.92 12.32 0.44
N LYS A 227 -3.01 12.54 -0.87
CA LYS A 227 -2.05 13.28 -1.69
C LYS A 227 -2.74 14.40 -2.44
N ILE A 228 -2.02 15.49 -2.68
CA ILE A 228 -2.50 16.57 -3.55
C ILE A 228 -1.87 16.37 -4.94
N VAL A 229 -2.70 16.06 -5.93
CA VAL A 229 -2.28 15.82 -7.31
C VAL A 229 -3.19 16.60 -8.25
N ASP A 230 -2.60 17.37 -9.16
CA ASP A 230 -3.34 18.18 -10.15
C ASP A 230 -4.44 19.08 -9.53
N ASN A 231 -4.11 19.72 -8.42
CA ASN A 231 -5.06 20.55 -7.65
C ASN A 231 -6.31 19.79 -7.16
N SER A 232 -6.19 18.49 -6.97
CA SER A 232 -7.22 17.63 -6.39
C SER A 232 -6.66 16.81 -5.24
N GLU A 233 -7.45 16.59 -4.21
CA GLU A 233 -7.08 15.70 -3.12
C GLU A 233 -7.47 14.26 -3.48
N VAL A 234 -6.49 13.37 -3.47
CA VAL A 234 -6.68 11.94 -3.70
C VAL A 234 -6.59 11.23 -2.36
N LEU A 235 -7.72 10.67 -1.91
CA LEU A 235 -7.78 9.88 -0.70
C LEU A 235 -7.12 8.52 -0.93
N LEU A 236 -6.09 8.20 -0.12
CA LEU A 236 -5.40 6.91 -0.16
C LEU A 236 -5.99 5.91 0.85
N ALA A 237 -6.26 6.39 2.07
CA ALA A 237 -6.81 5.56 3.15
C ALA A 237 -7.48 6.39 4.23
N VAL A 238 -8.40 5.76 4.97
CA VAL A 238 -8.90 6.24 6.27
C VAL A 238 -8.50 5.22 7.32
N LEU A 239 -7.59 5.61 8.18
CA LEU A 239 -7.04 4.79 9.25
C LEU A 239 -7.88 4.92 10.52
N ARG A 240 -7.87 3.87 11.35
CA ARG A 240 -8.71 3.72 12.56
C ARG A 240 -7.85 3.41 13.77
N GLU A 241 -8.49 3.31 14.92
CA GLU A 241 -7.85 2.88 16.18
C GLU A 241 -7.07 1.58 16.02
N GLY A 242 -5.83 1.57 16.51
CA GLY A 242 -4.87 0.49 16.37
C GLY A 242 -4.01 0.53 15.11
N ASP A 243 -4.36 1.35 14.11
CA ASP A 243 -3.54 1.51 12.91
C ASP A 243 -2.29 2.36 13.19
N MET A 244 -1.21 2.05 12.45
CA MET A 244 0.04 2.79 12.45
C MET A 244 0.24 3.52 11.13
N PHE A 245 0.84 4.72 11.17
CA PHE A 245 1.18 5.50 9.98
C PHE A 245 2.41 6.39 10.22
N GLY A 246 2.99 6.91 9.13
CA GLY A 246 4.21 7.72 9.18
C GLY A 246 5.50 6.91 9.41
N GLU A 247 5.41 5.58 9.47
CA GLU A 247 6.50 4.64 9.69
C GLU A 247 7.56 4.69 8.60
N MET A 248 7.16 4.92 7.34
CA MET A 248 8.07 4.94 6.19
C MET A 248 9.11 6.06 6.32
N ALA A 249 8.70 7.24 6.78
CA ALA A 249 9.63 8.35 6.98
C ALA A 249 10.62 8.05 8.12
N LEU A 250 10.13 7.50 9.24
CA LEU A 250 10.96 7.14 10.38
C LEU A 250 11.97 6.04 10.02
N LEU A 251 11.51 4.94 9.41
CA LEU A 251 12.33 3.76 9.15
C LEU A 251 13.37 4.01 8.06
N GLU A 252 13.00 4.67 6.97
CA GLU A 252 13.88 4.91 5.83
C GLU A 252 14.68 6.22 5.90
N ASN A 253 14.39 7.09 6.87
CA ASN A 253 14.94 8.44 6.94
C ASN A 253 14.70 9.26 5.65
N LYS A 254 13.50 9.14 5.11
CA LYS A 254 13.03 9.83 3.89
C LYS A 254 11.86 10.77 4.24
N PRO A 255 11.52 11.74 3.38
CA PRO A 255 10.33 12.56 3.56
C PRO A 255 9.03 11.75 3.63
N ARG A 256 7.98 12.38 4.20
CA ARG A 256 6.62 11.83 4.23
C ARG A 256 6.12 11.53 2.82
N SER A 257 5.58 10.35 2.59
CA SER A 257 5.07 9.93 1.28
C SER A 257 3.64 10.40 0.99
N ALA A 258 2.94 10.89 2.00
CA ALA A 258 1.56 11.39 1.91
C ALA A 258 1.28 12.39 3.02
N THR A 259 0.15 13.09 2.93
CA THR A 259 -0.38 13.99 3.96
C THR A 259 -1.30 13.22 4.90
N ALA A 260 -1.20 13.46 6.20
CA ALA A 260 -2.05 12.89 7.24
C ALA A 260 -2.85 13.99 7.95
N ILE A 261 -4.17 13.83 7.98
CA ILE A 261 -5.12 14.79 8.57
C ILE A 261 -6.11 14.00 9.45
N THR A 262 -6.44 14.54 10.62
CA THR A 262 -7.47 13.95 11.49
C THR A 262 -8.85 14.02 10.81
N ALA A 263 -9.67 12.98 11.00
CA ALA A 263 -10.99 12.81 10.38
C ALA A 263 -12.06 12.48 11.44
N ALA A 264 -11.93 13.05 12.64
CA ALA A 264 -12.84 12.92 13.77
C ALA A 264 -12.81 14.22 14.60
N GLU A 265 -13.81 14.44 15.45
CA GLU A 265 -13.85 15.61 16.35
C GLU A 265 -12.67 15.62 17.31
N GLU A 266 -12.25 14.45 17.80
CA GLU A 266 -11.07 14.26 18.61
C GLU A 266 -10.29 13.05 18.10
N CYS A 267 -8.97 13.21 17.99
CA CYS A 267 -8.06 12.14 17.60
C CYS A 267 -6.89 12.11 18.57
N GLN A 268 -6.66 10.96 19.22
CA GLN A 268 -5.55 10.73 20.13
C GLN A 268 -4.52 9.83 19.48
N LEU A 269 -3.28 10.31 19.39
CA LEU A 269 -2.17 9.64 18.72
C LEU A 269 -1.03 9.38 19.72
N LEU A 270 -0.48 8.18 19.67
CA LEU A 270 0.80 7.86 20.30
C LEU A 270 1.91 8.16 19.28
N ALA A 271 2.69 9.20 19.52
CA ALA A 271 3.85 9.56 18.70
C ALA A 271 5.08 8.78 19.18
N VAL A 272 5.74 8.08 18.27
CA VAL A 272 6.87 7.20 18.57
C VAL A 272 8.06 7.62 17.72
N ASN A 273 9.11 8.13 18.34
CA ASN A 273 10.38 8.43 17.68
C ASN A 273 11.22 7.16 17.49
N ARG A 274 12.34 7.26 16.76
CA ARG A 274 13.22 6.11 16.47
C ARG A 274 13.73 5.40 17.73
N GLN A 275 14.11 6.14 18.76
CA GLN A 275 14.61 5.55 20.00
C GLN A 275 13.54 4.75 20.72
N ASN A 276 12.35 5.34 20.87
CA ASN A 276 11.20 4.68 21.49
C ASN A 276 10.73 3.48 20.67
N PHE A 277 10.77 3.56 19.33
CA PHE A 277 10.44 2.44 18.47
C PHE A 277 11.40 1.25 18.67
N ASN A 278 12.72 1.52 18.69
CA ASN A 278 13.70 0.49 18.95
C ASN A 278 13.51 -0.15 20.35
N GLN A 279 13.16 0.65 21.35
CA GLN A 279 12.84 0.13 22.67
C GLN A 279 11.55 -0.72 22.65
N MET A 280 10.51 -0.28 21.95
CA MET A 280 9.27 -1.05 21.80
C MET A 280 9.50 -2.41 21.14
N VAL A 281 10.37 -2.49 20.13
CA VAL A 281 10.70 -3.76 19.47
C VAL A 281 11.24 -4.79 20.46
N THR A 282 12.05 -4.37 21.43
CA THR A 282 12.64 -5.28 22.45
C THR A 282 11.70 -5.55 23.63
N THR A 283 10.89 -4.56 24.02
CA THR A 283 10.06 -4.65 25.25
C THR A 283 8.61 -5.07 24.99
N GLN A 284 8.11 -4.93 23.76
CA GLN A 284 6.71 -5.17 23.40
C GLN A 284 6.59 -5.99 22.08
N PRO A 285 7.17 -7.20 22.02
CA PRO A 285 7.22 -8.00 20.77
C PRO A 285 5.83 -8.33 20.21
N GLN A 286 4.82 -8.52 21.08
CA GLN A 286 3.43 -8.76 20.67
C GLN A 286 2.82 -7.56 19.93
N LEU A 287 3.07 -6.33 20.42
CA LEU A 287 2.59 -5.12 19.77
C LEU A 287 3.26 -4.96 18.41
N ILE A 288 4.57 -5.16 18.33
CA ILE A 288 5.33 -5.09 17.07
C ILE A 288 4.84 -6.14 16.07
N ALA A 289 4.54 -7.36 16.52
CA ALA A 289 3.98 -8.40 15.66
C ALA A 289 2.61 -7.97 15.07
N ARG A 290 1.72 -7.38 15.88
CA ARG A 290 0.44 -6.85 15.41
C ARG A 290 0.62 -5.72 14.40
N LEU A 291 1.52 -4.78 14.67
CA LEU A 291 1.83 -3.68 13.74
C LEU A 291 2.40 -4.23 12.42
N THR A 292 3.26 -5.25 12.47
CA THR A 292 3.80 -5.91 11.29
C THR A 292 2.69 -6.59 10.48
N THR A 293 1.72 -7.23 11.13
CA THR A 293 0.54 -7.80 10.48
C THR A 293 -0.27 -6.72 9.73
N THR A 294 -0.52 -5.58 10.37
CA THR A 294 -1.23 -4.45 9.73
C THR A 294 -0.48 -3.92 8.49
N LEU A 295 0.86 -3.82 8.58
CA LEU A 295 1.68 -3.43 7.44
C LEU A 295 1.62 -4.47 6.31
N ALA A 296 1.66 -5.75 6.65
CA ALA A 296 1.53 -6.84 5.68
C ALA A 296 0.18 -6.82 4.94
N ASP A 297 -0.93 -6.62 5.67
CA ASP A 297 -2.26 -6.45 5.08
C ASP A 297 -2.30 -5.27 4.09
N ARG A 298 -1.70 -4.14 4.45
CA ARG A 298 -1.62 -2.96 3.57
C ARG A 298 -0.80 -3.23 2.32
N ILE A 299 0.38 -3.84 2.47
CA ILE A 299 1.26 -4.20 1.33
C ILE A 299 0.53 -5.16 0.39
N TRP A 300 -0.11 -6.19 0.95
CA TRP A 300 -0.87 -7.16 0.17
C TRP A 300 -1.99 -6.47 -0.64
N ALA A 301 -2.78 -5.62 0.02
CA ALA A 301 -3.86 -4.87 -0.63
C ALA A 301 -3.36 -3.95 -1.74
N MET A 302 -2.26 -3.21 -1.50
CA MET A 302 -1.65 -2.32 -2.49
C MET A 302 -1.11 -3.10 -3.69
N TYR A 303 -0.47 -4.26 -3.45
CA TYR A 303 0.01 -5.12 -4.52
C TYR A 303 -1.15 -5.63 -5.40
N LYS A 304 -2.23 -6.12 -4.78
CA LYS A 304 -3.44 -6.58 -5.49
C LYS A 304 -4.09 -5.44 -6.29
N GLN A 305 -4.20 -4.25 -5.70
CA GLN A 305 -4.73 -3.08 -6.38
C GLN A 305 -3.87 -2.70 -7.59
N LEU A 306 -2.55 -2.71 -7.43
CA LEU A 306 -1.62 -2.42 -8.51
C LEU A 306 -1.75 -3.44 -9.64
N ALA A 307 -1.82 -4.75 -9.34
CA ALA A 307 -2.06 -5.79 -10.33
C ALA A 307 -3.41 -5.62 -11.05
N ASN A 308 -4.46 -5.19 -10.35
CA ASN A 308 -5.76 -4.88 -10.92
C ASN A 308 -5.68 -3.72 -11.95
N THR A 309 -4.88 -2.67 -11.69
CA THR A 309 -4.74 -1.55 -12.62
C THR A 309 -4.19 -1.96 -13.99
N LEU A 310 -3.46 -3.08 -14.07
CA LEU A 310 -2.85 -3.60 -15.29
C LEU A 310 -3.79 -4.50 -16.11
N ILE A 311 -4.97 -4.83 -15.61
CA ILE A 311 -5.99 -5.55 -16.37
C ILE A 311 -6.50 -4.62 -17.49
N PRO A 312 -6.46 -5.04 -18.78
CA PRO A 312 -6.82 -4.15 -19.88
C PRO A 312 -8.32 -3.92 -20.01
N VAL A 313 -9.15 -4.89 -19.62
CA VAL A 313 -10.60 -4.89 -19.83
C VAL A 313 -11.33 -4.37 -18.58
N PRO A 314 -12.11 -3.27 -18.67
CA PRO A 314 -12.72 -2.62 -17.52
C PRO A 314 -13.65 -3.54 -16.68
N ILE A 315 -14.48 -4.36 -17.32
CA ILE A 315 -15.37 -5.28 -16.59
C ILE A 315 -14.57 -6.33 -15.81
N GLU A 316 -13.49 -6.84 -16.36
CA GLU A 316 -12.60 -7.81 -15.68
C GLU A 316 -11.94 -7.18 -14.45
N LYS A 317 -11.56 -5.88 -14.52
CA LYS A 317 -11.08 -5.13 -13.36
C LYS A 317 -12.12 -5.10 -12.25
N MET A 318 -13.40 -4.86 -12.58
CA MET A 318 -14.47 -4.79 -11.59
C MET A 318 -14.67 -6.14 -10.89
N TYR A 319 -14.66 -7.25 -11.64
CA TYR A 319 -14.75 -8.60 -11.07
C TYR A 319 -13.55 -8.93 -10.17
N ASP A 320 -12.34 -8.65 -10.64
CA ASP A 320 -11.11 -8.88 -9.87
C ASP A 320 -11.09 -8.05 -8.59
N MET A 321 -11.51 -6.76 -8.65
CA MET A 321 -11.59 -5.90 -7.48
C MET A 321 -12.59 -6.42 -6.45
N LEU A 322 -13.77 -6.89 -6.85
CA LEU A 322 -14.74 -7.50 -5.93
C LEU A 322 -14.18 -8.76 -5.28
N SER A 323 -13.45 -9.59 -6.04
CA SER A 323 -12.76 -10.78 -5.50
C SER A 323 -11.68 -10.39 -4.50
N ILE A 324 -10.90 -9.32 -4.77
CA ILE A 324 -9.93 -8.75 -3.83
C ILE A 324 -10.61 -8.28 -2.55
N GLN A 325 -11.79 -7.61 -2.65
CA GLN A 325 -12.53 -7.17 -1.47
C GLN A 325 -13.04 -8.35 -0.64
N LEU A 326 -13.55 -9.44 -1.25
CA LEU A 326 -13.93 -10.66 -0.54
C LEU A 326 -12.74 -11.27 0.21
N GLU A 327 -11.57 -11.37 -0.46
CA GLU A 327 -10.35 -11.89 0.15
C GLU A 327 -9.88 -11.01 1.31
N LYS A 328 -9.89 -9.68 1.15
CA LYS A 328 -9.57 -8.72 2.20
C LYS A 328 -10.49 -8.84 3.43
N MET A 329 -11.77 -9.10 3.21
CA MET A 329 -12.75 -9.36 4.27
C MET A 329 -12.71 -10.80 4.80
N ARG A 330 -11.84 -11.67 4.26
CA ARG A 330 -11.72 -13.10 4.61
C ARG A 330 -13.01 -13.88 4.39
N ILE A 331 -13.80 -13.47 3.39
CA ILE A 331 -15.04 -14.14 3.01
C ILE A 331 -14.71 -15.26 2.03
N GLN A 332 -14.98 -16.50 2.45
CA GLN A 332 -14.82 -17.65 1.59
C GLN A 332 -15.95 -17.71 0.57
N PRO A 333 -15.66 -17.77 -0.75
CA PRO A 333 -16.65 -17.95 -1.78
C PRO A 333 -17.45 -19.26 -1.59
N GLY A 334 -18.75 -19.21 -1.86
CA GLY A 334 -19.64 -20.38 -1.72
C GLY A 334 -20.79 -20.31 -2.72
N ALA A 335 -21.25 -21.50 -3.20
CA ALA A 335 -22.37 -21.61 -4.13
C ALA A 335 -23.64 -21.05 -3.49
N GLY A 336 -24.33 -20.14 -4.21
CA GLY A 336 -25.52 -19.44 -3.71
C GLY A 336 -25.30 -18.54 -2.50
N LYS A 337 -24.04 -18.35 -2.07
CA LYS A 337 -23.71 -17.45 -0.96
C LYS A 337 -23.68 -16.02 -1.45
N GLN A 338 -24.61 -15.23 -0.95
CA GLN A 338 -24.73 -13.81 -1.27
C GLN A 338 -23.80 -12.96 -0.41
N HIS A 339 -23.27 -11.87 -0.99
CA HIS A 339 -22.54 -10.82 -0.26
C HIS A 339 -22.95 -9.44 -0.76
N THR A 340 -23.09 -8.50 0.18
CA THR A 340 -23.38 -7.09 -0.09
C THR A 340 -22.19 -6.23 0.22
N PHE A 341 -21.69 -5.51 -0.80
CA PHE A 341 -20.67 -4.48 -0.66
C PHE A 341 -21.34 -3.15 -0.41
N LEU A 342 -20.84 -2.37 0.57
CA LEU A 342 -21.37 -1.06 0.96
C LEU A 342 -20.75 0.08 0.14
N PHE A 343 -20.68 -0.12 -1.17
CA PHE A 343 -20.28 0.87 -2.17
C PHE A 343 -20.98 0.54 -3.49
N GLY A 344 -21.28 1.57 -4.27
CA GLY A 344 -21.99 1.42 -5.55
C GLY A 344 -21.05 1.18 -6.74
N PRO A 345 -21.61 0.93 -7.94
CA PRO A 345 -20.82 0.66 -9.16
C PRO A 345 -19.89 1.81 -9.55
N ALA A 346 -20.26 3.06 -9.31
CA ALA A 346 -19.44 4.23 -9.60
C ALA A 346 -18.18 4.27 -8.72
N GLU A 347 -18.32 3.90 -7.45
CA GLU A 347 -17.18 3.81 -6.52
C GLU A 347 -16.27 2.62 -6.89
N LEU A 348 -16.85 1.47 -7.24
CA LEU A 348 -16.10 0.32 -7.74
C LEU A 348 -15.27 0.69 -8.98
N ALA A 349 -15.85 1.43 -9.94
CA ALA A 349 -15.14 1.89 -11.13
C ALA A 349 -13.94 2.82 -10.78
N LYS A 350 -14.09 3.69 -9.78
CA LYS A 350 -12.99 4.51 -9.24
C LYS A 350 -11.90 3.66 -8.60
N MET A 351 -12.26 2.68 -7.79
CA MET A 351 -11.32 1.74 -7.17
C MET A 351 -10.49 0.99 -8.22
N CYS A 352 -11.08 0.66 -9.37
CA CYS A 352 -10.42 0.01 -10.51
C CYS A 352 -9.61 0.98 -11.37
N SER A 353 -9.59 2.28 -11.08
CA SER A 353 -8.96 3.32 -11.91
C SER A 353 -9.39 3.25 -13.39
N ILE A 354 -10.69 3.02 -13.64
CA ILE A 354 -11.25 2.97 -15.00
C ILE A 354 -11.29 4.41 -15.55
N PRO A 355 -10.78 4.64 -16.79
CA PRO A 355 -10.84 5.97 -17.43
C PRO A 355 -12.27 6.50 -17.53
N LYS A 356 -12.47 7.81 -17.33
CA LYS A 356 -13.80 8.45 -17.27
C LYS A 356 -14.65 8.12 -18.49
N GLU A 357 -14.05 8.03 -19.67
CA GLU A 357 -14.70 7.74 -20.94
C GLU A 357 -15.30 6.33 -21.00
N GLN A 358 -14.75 5.40 -20.23
CA GLN A 358 -15.13 3.98 -20.22
C GLN A 358 -16.05 3.61 -19.04
N VAL A 359 -16.19 4.49 -18.04
CA VAL A 359 -16.92 4.18 -16.80
C VAL A 359 -18.38 3.81 -17.07
N ALA A 360 -19.10 4.61 -17.89
CA ALA A 360 -20.52 4.38 -18.15
C ALA A 360 -20.74 3.03 -18.85
N GLN A 361 -19.92 2.70 -19.86
CA GLN A 361 -20.00 1.42 -20.56
C GLN A 361 -19.66 0.25 -19.62
N ALA A 362 -18.58 0.35 -18.85
CA ALA A 362 -18.16 -0.70 -17.92
C ALA A 362 -19.24 -1.01 -16.87
N ILE A 363 -19.87 0.03 -16.31
CA ILE A 363 -20.98 -0.14 -15.37
C ILE A 363 -22.19 -0.80 -16.05
N ALA A 364 -22.56 -0.37 -17.25
CA ALA A 364 -23.68 -0.97 -17.97
C ALA A 364 -23.47 -2.46 -18.23
N GLU A 365 -22.26 -2.84 -18.72
CA GLU A 365 -21.91 -4.25 -18.93
C GLU A 365 -21.91 -5.06 -17.62
N PHE A 366 -21.39 -4.46 -16.54
CA PHE A 366 -21.33 -5.09 -15.22
C PHE A 366 -22.74 -5.38 -14.68
N LEU A 367 -23.67 -4.43 -14.81
CA LEU A 367 -25.06 -4.56 -14.34
C LEU A 367 -25.90 -5.55 -15.15
N MET A 368 -25.49 -5.88 -16.39
CA MET A 368 -26.15 -6.94 -17.19
C MET A 368 -25.81 -8.34 -16.69
N THR A 369 -24.89 -8.49 -15.77
CA THR A 369 -24.45 -9.79 -15.26
C THR A 369 -25.50 -10.41 -14.32
N PRO A 370 -25.90 -11.67 -14.49
CA PRO A 370 -26.97 -12.28 -13.70
C PRO A 370 -26.74 -12.35 -12.19
N ILE A 371 -25.47 -12.38 -11.77
CA ILE A 371 -25.10 -12.45 -10.34
C ILE A 371 -25.01 -11.08 -9.66
N VAL A 372 -25.17 -9.99 -10.42
CA VAL A 372 -25.04 -8.62 -9.90
C VAL A 372 -26.39 -7.98 -9.73
N ARG A 373 -26.63 -7.42 -8.55
CA ARG A 373 -27.69 -6.46 -8.27
C ARG A 373 -27.06 -5.25 -7.61
N SER A 374 -27.57 -4.06 -7.88
CA SER A 374 -26.99 -2.85 -7.27
C SER A 374 -28.02 -1.76 -7.03
N THR A 375 -27.66 -0.89 -6.08
CA THR A 375 -28.19 0.46 -5.91
C THR A 375 -27.04 1.46 -6.14
N ASP A 376 -27.30 2.76 -6.02
CA ASP A 376 -26.21 3.76 -6.13
C ASP A 376 -25.13 3.58 -5.08
N ASP A 377 -25.47 3.07 -3.88
CA ASP A 377 -24.58 2.95 -2.71
C ASP A 377 -24.21 1.50 -2.35
N SER A 378 -24.70 0.50 -3.11
CA SER A 378 -24.39 -0.89 -2.79
C SER A 378 -24.34 -1.79 -4.02
N ILE A 379 -23.51 -2.84 -3.92
CA ILE A 379 -23.46 -3.94 -4.89
C ILE A 379 -23.74 -5.24 -4.15
N ILE A 380 -24.67 -6.03 -4.68
CA ILE A 380 -25.05 -7.34 -4.17
C ILE A 380 -24.61 -8.38 -5.17
N ILE A 381 -23.69 -9.25 -4.76
CA ILE A 381 -23.31 -10.45 -5.52
C ILE A 381 -24.13 -11.61 -4.98
N THR A 382 -24.98 -12.20 -5.83
CA THR A 382 -25.92 -13.27 -5.42
C THR A 382 -25.26 -14.63 -5.29
N ASP A 383 -24.12 -14.84 -5.95
CA ASP A 383 -23.31 -16.06 -5.85
C ASP A 383 -21.81 -15.71 -5.87
N THR A 384 -21.18 -15.79 -4.69
CA THR A 384 -19.75 -15.47 -4.54
C THR A 384 -18.83 -16.53 -5.16
N LEU A 385 -19.27 -17.79 -5.30
CA LEU A 385 -18.50 -18.83 -5.99
C LEU A 385 -18.45 -18.55 -7.49
N GLU A 386 -19.58 -18.15 -8.09
CA GLU A 386 -19.63 -17.80 -9.50
C GLU A 386 -18.78 -16.56 -9.81
N LEU A 387 -18.77 -15.54 -8.95
CA LEU A 387 -17.86 -14.41 -9.04
C LEU A 387 -16.38 -14.90 -9.08
N SER A 388 -16.02 -15.79 -8.17
CA SER A 388 -14.66 -16.36 -8.09
C SER A 388 -14.29 -17.14 -9.35
N LYS A 389 -15.20 -17.95 -9.88
CA LYS A 389 -14.99 -18.72 -11.13
C LYS A 389 -14.80 -17.81 -12.33
N GLN A 390 -15.62 -16.76 -12.46
CA GLN A 390 -15.50 -15.81 -13.57
C GLN A 390 -14.20 -15.01 -13.47
N THR A 391 -13.80 -14.58 -12.29
CA THR A 391 -12.51 -13.93 -12.08
C THR A 391 -11.34 -14.85 -12.46
N ALA A 392 -11.39 -16.12 -12.07
CA ALA A 392 -10.37 -17.12 -12.42
C ALA A 392 -10.33 -17.37 -13.94
N TYR A 393 -11.48 -17.44 -14.59
CA TYR A 393 -11.59 -17.57 -16.05
C TYR A 393 -10.93 -16.40 -16.78
N PHE A 394 -11.23 -15.16 -16.39
CA PHE A 394 -10.61 -13.97 -16.99
C PHE A 394 -9.09 -13.98 -16.82
N LYS A 395 -8.57 -14.31 -15.64
CA LYS A 395 -7.12 -14.43 -15.40
C LYS A 395 -6.48 -15.44 -16.34
N LYS A 396 -7.08 -16.61 -16.49
CA LYS A 396 -6.58 -17.66 -17.40
C LYS A 396 -6.59 -17.22 -18.86
N MET A 397 -7.62 -16.50 -19.29
CA MET A 397 -7.69 -15.97 -20.65
C MET A 397 -6.62 -14.94 -20.92
N GLN A 398 -6.33 -14.05 -19.96
CA GLN A 398 -5.24 -13.08 -20.07
C GLN A 398 -3.87 -13.76 -20.19
N GLU A 399 -3.61 -14.82 -19.40
CA GLU A 399 -2.37 -15.60 -19.47
C GLU A 399 -2.17 -16.22 -20.88
N ILE A 400 -3.25 -16.81 -21.43
CA ILE A 400 -3.23 -17.40 -22.77
C ILE A 400 -2.95 -16.33 -23.84
N GLU A 401 -3.58 -15.16 -23.74
CA GLU A 401 -3.34 -14.07 -24.68
C GLU A 401 -1.90 -13.52 -24.60
N GLN A 402 -1.37 -13.37 -23.40
CA GLN A 402 0.02 -12.93 -23.21
C GLN A 402 1.00 -13.95 -23.77
N ALA A 403 0.82 -15.24 -23.52
CA ALA A 403 1.64 -16.30 -24.10
C ALA A 403 1.60 -16.29 -25.64
N ARG A 404 0.42 -16.09 -26.25
CA ARG A 404 0.27 -15.97 -27.70
C ARG A 404 0.99 -14.73 -28.27
N LYS A 405 0.93 -13.59 -27.57
CA LYS A 405 1.64 -12.37 -28.00
C LYS A 405 3.16 -12.54 -27.93
N GLN A 406 3.67 -13.19 -26.87
CA GLN A 406 5.10 -13.51 -26.74
C GLN A 406 5.59 -14.50 -27.81
N SER A 407 4.82 -15.54 -28.12
CA SER A 407 5.14 -16.49 -29.17
C SER A 407 5.23 -15.80 -30.54
N ARG A 408 4.29 -14.89 -30.86
CA ARG A 408 4.30 -14.12 -32.12
C ARG A 408 5.46 -13.13 -32.19
N ALA A 409 5.86 -12.52 -31.06
CA ALA A 409 7.00 -11.61 -31.02
C ALA A 409 8.35 -12.34 -31.22
N ASN A 410 8.42 -13.63 -30.88
CA ASN A 410 9.60 -14.46 -31.04
C ASN A 410 9.64 -15.24 -32.37
N GLU A 411 8.63 -15.12 -33.25
CA GLU A 411 8.70 -15.69 -34.59
C GLU A 411 9.74 -14.92 -35.42
N PRO A 412 10.76 -15.61 -35.99
CA PRO A 412 11.75 -14.94 -36.81
C PRO A 412 11.04 -14.36 -38.05
N THR A 413 11.11 -13.05 -38.21
CA THR A 413 10.70 -12.39 -39.47
C THR A 413 11.55 -12.91 -40.61
N TYR A 414 11.03 -13.90 -41.33
CA TYR A 414 11.62 -14.36 -42.59
C TYR A 414 11.50 -13.22 -43.62
N ARG A 415 12.50 -12.31 -43.64
CA ARG A 415 12.69 -11.41 -44.77
C ARG A 415 13.19 -12.26 -45.92
N GLY A 416 12.26 -12.72 -46.75
CA GLY A 416 12.60 -13.33 -48.04
C GLY A 416 13.50 -12.38 -48.82
N LYS A 417 14.73 -12.81 -49.12
CA LYS A 417 15.52 -12.16 -50.15
C LYS A 417 14.81 -12.37 -51.49
N PRO A 418 14.62 -11.34 -52.31
CA PRO A 418 14.13 -11.54 -53.67
C PRO A 418 15.16 -12.38 -54.40
N VAL A 419 14.69 -13.51 -54.93
CA VAL A 419 15.45 -14.32 -55.88
C VAL A 419 15.39 -13.57 -57.21
N TRP A 420 16.56 -13.09 -57.66
CA TRP A 420 16.81 -12.69 -59.05
C TRP A 420 17.63 -13.78 -59.70
#